data_89dfe8b5a807ded20be8410ed6362251
#
_entry.id   89dfe8b5a807ded20be8410ed6362251
#
_cell.length_a   1.000
_cell.length_b   1.000
_cell.length_c   1.000
_cell.angle_alpha   90.00
_cell.angle_beta   90.00
_cell.angle_gamma   90.00
#
_symmetry.space_group_name_H-M   'P 1'
#
loop_
_entity.id
_entity.type
_entity.pdbx_description
1 polymer ?
#
loop_
_entity_poly.entity_id
_entity_poly.type
_entity_poly.pdbx_seq_one_letter_code
_entity_poly.pdbx_strand_id
1 'polypeptide(L)'
;MASKSPAGGKKAAADTPAKPLLAADGIRKTAREMFYRDGIRAVGVDAIVNQAGVTKPSLYRSFSSKDELAAVYLRDYDAEFWGRFNAACDAHPGDPQAGLRAYLSGLSVRAVQNGYRGCGLTNAAVEYPEAGHPARVVAVEHKVELRRRLAAMAAEMGAPDPAKLGDGLLLLIEGAFVSSQLFGEGGPAARVADMADLLIDAHLGRR
;
A
#
# COMPACT_ATOMS: atom_id res chain seq x y z
N MET A 1 4.22 45.39 -56.41
CA MET A 1 5.32 44.42 -56.28
C MET A 1 5.30 43.91 -54.82
N ALA A 2 4.84 42.74 -54.64
CA ALA A 2 5.51 41.54 -54.06
C ALA A 2 6.08 41.78 -52.65
N SER A 3 5.81 41.02 -51.63
CA SER A 3 5.93 39.58 -51.49
C SER A 3 5.32 39.11 -50.17
N LYS A 4 4.74 37.94 -50.29
CA LYS A 4 4.28 37.03 -49.20
C LYS A 4 5.39 36.61 -48.23
N SER A 5 5.04 36.37 -46.97
CA SER A 5 5.41 35.07 -46.36
C SER A 5 4.53 34.72 -45.13
N PRO A 6 4.03 33.52 -44.98
CA PRO A 6 3.29 33.09 -43.82
C PRO A 6 4.22 32.31 -42.87
N ALA A 7 4.19 32.67 -41.62
CA ALA A 7 4.82 31.86 -40.55
C ALA A 7 3.79 30.85 -40.04
N GLY A 8 3.97 29.60 -40.43
CA GLY A 8 3.21 28.48 -39.91
C GLY A 8 3.69 28.09 -38.51
N GLY A 9 2.87 28.37 -37.50
CA GLY A 9 3.07 27.83 -36.16
C GLY A 9 2.74 26.34 -36.14
N LYS A 10 3.75 25.47 -36.01
CA LYS A 10 3.56 24.05 -35.67
C LYS A 10 3.00 23.96 -34.26
N LYS A 11 1.72 23.58 -34.13
CA LYS A 11 1.17 23.06 -32.88
C LYS A 11 1.90 21.76 -32.53
N ALA A 12 2.56 21.75 -31.39
CA ALA A 12 3.05 20.51 -30.80
C ALA A 12 1.84 19.60 -30.52
N ALA A 13 1.79 18.47 -31.19
CA ALA A 13 0.81 17.40 -30.89
C ALA A 13 1.10 16.89 -29.49
N ALA A 14 0.11 17.02 -28.60
CA ALA A 14 0.14 16.35 -27.31
C ALA A 14 0.22 14.83 -27.57
N ASP A 15 1.24 14.21 -27.02
CA ASP A 15 1.49 12.77 -27.14
C ASP A 15 0.35 12.03 -26.43
N THR A 16 -0.66 11.61 -27.18
CA THR A 16 -1.75 10.76 -26.68
C THR A 16 -1.16 9.38 -26.46
N PRO A 17 -1.17 8.82 -25.22
CA PRO A 17 -0.59 7.51 -24.95
C PRO A 17 -1.20 6.46 -25.86
N ALA A 18 -0.36 5.56 -26.38
CA ALA A 18 -0.78 4.53 -27.31
C ALA A 18 -1.88 3.64 -26.66
N LYS A 19 -2.90 3.30 -27.44
CA LYS A 19 -4.08 2.50 -27.02
C LYS A 19 -3.80 1.27 -26.13
N PRO A 20 -2.67 0.54 -26.25
CA PRO A 20 -2.27 -0.54 -25.34
C PRO A 20 -1.91 -0.09 -23.92
N LEU A 21 -1.27 1.06 -23.74
CA LEU A 21 -0.91 1.60 -22.41
C LEU A 21 -2.17 1.99 -21.64
N LEU A 22 -3.15 2.64 -22.30
CA LEU A 22 -4.43 2.98 -21.69
C LEU A 22 -5.22 1.73 -21.25
N ALA A 23 -5.14 0.64 -22.02
CA ALA A 23 -5.78 -0.62 -21.65
C ALA A 23 -5.10 -1.29 -20.43
N ALA A 24 -3.77 -1.28 -20.35
CA ALA A 24 -3.03 -1.82 -19.22
C ALA A 24 -3.34 -1.06 -17.92
N ASP A 25 -3.38 0.27 -17.97
CA ASP A 25 -3.71 1.11 -16.82
C ASP A 25 -5.16 0.91 -16.37
N GLY A 26 -6.10 0.78 -17.31
CA GLY A 26 -7.49 0.43 -17.00
C GLY A 26 -7.62 -0.92 -16.31
N ILE A 27 -6.91 -1.95 -16.80
CA ILE A 27 -6.87 -3.29 -16.17
C ILE A 27 -6.28 -3.20 -14.76
N ARG A 28 -5.14 -2.50 -14.57
CA ARG A 28 -4.49 -2.33 -13.25
C ARG A 28 -5.43 -1.67 -12.25
N LYS A 29 -6.07 -0.57 -12.65
CA LYS A 29 -7.03 0.15 -11.79
C LYS A 29 -8.19 -0.75 -11.40
N THR A 30 -8.83 -1.40 -12.36
CA THR A 30 -9.97 -2.30 -12.10
C THR A 30 -9.57 -3.49 -11.23
N ALA A 31 -8.46 -4.15 -11.54
CA ALA A 31 -7.95 -5.27 -10.75
C ALA A 31 -7.64 -4.85 -9.31
N ARG A 32 -7.02 -3.68 -9.12
CA ARG A 32 -6.74 -3.12 -7.79
C ARG A 32 -8.01 -2.96 -6.94
N GLU A 33 -9.05 -2.35 -7.51
CA GLU A 33 -10.31 -2.12 -6.81
C GLU A 33 -10.98 -3.45 -6.42
N MET A 34 -11.02 -4.40 -7.36
CA MET A 34 -11.62 -5.72 -7.12
C MET A 34 -10.80 -6.56 -6.15
N PHE A 35 -9.47 -6.64 -6.32
CA PHE A 35 -8.60 -7.42 -5.45
C PHE A 35 -8.61 -6.91 -4.01
N TYR A 36 -8.62 -5.60 -3.83
CA TYR A 36 -8.69 -5.02 -2.48
C TYR A 36 -10.04 -5.28 -1.82
N ARG A 37 -11.14 -5.12 -2.55
CA ARG A 37 -12.50 -5.29 -2.02
C ARG A 37 -12.86 -6.75 -1.77
N ASP A 38 -12.61 -7.61 -2.75
CA ASP A 38 -13.17 -8.96 -2.81
C ASP A 38 -12.14 -10.06 -2.51
N GLY A 39 -10.84 -9.71 -2.49
CA GLY A 39 -9.73 -10.66 -2.37
C GLY A 39 -9.22 -11.14 -3.74
N ILE A 40 -7.93 -11.45 -3.81
CA ILE A 40 -7.27 -11.82 -5.07
C ILE A 40 -7.79 -13.17 -5.58
N ARG A 41 -7.94 -14.16 -4.70
CA ARG A 41 -8.39 -15.52 -5.09
C ARG A 41 -9.82 -15.54 -5.62
N ALA A 42 -10.70 -14.76 -5.02
CA ALA A 42 -12.11 -14.72 -5.38
C ALA A 42 -12.39 -14.05 -6.74
N VAL A 43 -11.53 -13.13 -7.15
CA VAL A 43 -11.70 -12.36 -8.40
C VAL A 43 -11.18 -13.16 -9.60
N GLY A 44 -12.05 -13.49 -10.54
CA GLY A 44 -11.69 -14.14 -11.81
C GLY A 44 -11.26 -13.16 -12.89
N VAL A 45 -10.45 -13.62 -13.86
CA VAL A 45 -10.00 -12.82 -15.02
C VAL A 45 -11.20 -12.30 -15.82
N ASP A 46 -12.25 -13.10 -15.97
CA ASP A 46 -13.47 -12.68 -16.69
C ASP A 46 -14.14 -11.48 -16.05
N ALA A 47 -14.22 -11.46 -14.74
CA ALA A 47 -14.77 -10.33 -14.01
C ALA A 47 -13.94 -9.06 -14.23
N ILE A 48 -12.59 -9.18 -14.19
CA ILE A 48 -11.68 -8.04 -14.42
C ILE A 48 -11.87 -7.46 -15.82
N VAL A 49 -11.83 -8.31 -16.88
CA VAL A 49 -11.90 -7.82 -18.26
C VAL A 49 -13.29 -7.23 -18.57
N ASN A 50 -14.36 -7.82 -18.04
CA ASN A 50 -15.70 -7.29 -18.18
C ASN A 50 -15.84 -5.92 -17.52
N GLN A 51 -15.37 -5.76 -16.29
CA GLN A 51 -15.44 -4.48 -15.57
C GLN A 51 -14.51 -3.41 -16.16
N ALA A 52 -13.34 -3.80 -16.68
CA ALA A 52 -12.41 -2.90 -17.35
C ALA A 52 -12.82 -2.54 -18.79
N GLY A 53 -13.86 -3.19 -19.35
CA GLY A 53 -14.31 -2.96 -20.72
C GLY A 53 -13.28 -3.41 -21.78
N VAL A 54 -12.49 -4.46 -21.48
CA VAL A 54 -11.44 -4.99 -22.39
C VAL A 54 -11.67 -6.47 -22.67
N THR A 55 -10.82 -7.06 -23.51
CA THR A 55 -10.88 -8.50 -23.84
C THR A 55 -9.80 -9.29 -23.10
N LYS A 56 -10.01 -10.61 -22.88
CA LYS A 56 -8.95 -11.49 -22.33
C LYS A 56 -7.62 -11.40 -23.08
N PRO A 57 -7.58 -11.43 -24.43
CA PRO A 57 -6.33 -11.23 -25.16
C PRO A 57 -5.65 -9.88 -24.84
N SER A 58 -6.41 -8.83 -24.57
CA SER A 58 -5.82 -7.54 -24.16
C SER A 58 -5.17 -7.61 -22.79
N LEU A 59 -5.78 -8.32 -21.82
CA LEU A 59 -5.19 -8.54 -20.50
C LEU A 59 -3.89 -9.34 -20.62
N TYR A 60 -3.90 -10.47 -21.36
CA TYR A 60 -2.73 -11.35 -21.47
C TYR A 60 -1.59 -10.78 -22.32
N ARG A 61 -1.84 -9.74 -23.12
CA ARG A 61 -0.76 -8.96 -23.74
C ARG A 61 0.00 -8.09 -22.75
N SER A 62 -0.65 -7.64 -21.67
CA SER A 62 -0.07 -6.75 -20.69
C SER A 62 0.44 -7.48 -19.45
N PHE A 63 -0.16 -8.60 -19.10
CA PHE A 63 0.14 -9.40 -17.92
C PHE A 63 0.11 -10.88 -18.29
N SER A 64 1.20 -11.62 -18.06
CA SER A 64 1.32 -13.02 -18.45
C SER A 64 0.34 -13.94 -17.72
N SER A 65 -0.09 -13.53 -16.53
CA SER A 65 -1.02 -14.28 -15.68
C SER A 65 -1.80 -13.37 -14.73
N LYS A 66 -2.84 -13.91 -14.09
CA LYS A 66 -3.53 -13.26 -12.98
C LYS A 66 -2.59 -13.03 -11.78
N ASP A 67 -1.68 -13.96 -11.54
CA ASP A 67 -0.74 -13.87 -10.40
C ASP A 67 0.30 -12.77 -10.62
N GLU A 68 0.75 -12.54 -11.87
CA GLU A 68 1.55 -11.37 -12.20
C GLU A 68 0.78 -10.07 -11.98
N LEU A 69 -0.47 -9.99 -12.44
CA LEU A 69 -1.33 -8.82 -12.21
C LEU A 69 -1.56 -8.57 -10.71
N ALA A 70 -1.70 -9.63 -9.91
CA ALA A 70 -1.79 -9.55 -8.46
C ALA A 70 -0.49 -9.02 -7.84
N ALA A 71 0.66 -9.48 -8.30
CA ALA A 71 1.95 -8.95 -7.83
C ALA A 71 2.14 -7.47 -8.20
N VAL A 72 1.71 -7.05 -9.39
CA VAL A 72 1.71 -5.63 -9.80
C VAL A 72 0.82 -4.80 -8.88
N TYR A 73 -0.41 -5.24 -8.62
CA TYR A 73 -1.32 -4.60 -7.66
C TYR A 73 -0.67 -4.42 -6.28
N LEU A 74 -0.01 -5.47 -5.77
CA LEU A 74 0.61 -5.43 -4.44
C LEU A 74 1.84 -4.52 -4.40
N ARG A 75 2.62 -4.43 -5.49
CA ARG A 75 3.73 -3.45 -5.59
C ARG A 75 3.21 -2.01 -5.61
N ASP A 76 2.11 -1.75 -6.31
CA ASP A 76 1.48 -0.43 -6.30
C ASP A 76 0.97 -0.08 -4.89
N TYR A 77 0.36 -1.06 -4.21
CA TYR A 77 -0.09 -0.91 -2.82
C TYR A 77 1.08 -0.66 -1.86
N ASP A 78 2.18 -1.38 -2.03
CA ASP A 78 3.43 -1.22 -1.27
C ASP A 78 4.00 0.20 -1.44
N ALA A 79 4.11 0.68 -2.67
CA ALA A 79 4.59 2.03 -2.95
C ALA A 79 3.72 3.11 -2.27
N GLU A 80 2.41 2.96 -2.26
CA GLU A 80 1.51 3.88 -1.57
C GLU A 80 1.61 3.78 -0.05
N PHE A 81 1.82 2.57 0.48
CA PHE A 81 2.08 2.39 1.91
C PHE A 81 3.31 3.18 2.33
N TRP A 82 4.44 2.98 1.61
CA TRP A 82 5.68 3.68 1.90
C TRP A 82 5.57 5.19 1.67
N GLY A 83 4.82 5.62 0.67
CA GLY A 83 4.54 7.04 0.47
C GLY A 83 3.89 7.69 1.69
N ARG A 84 2.87 7.05 2.27
CA ARG A 84 2.21 7.53 3.49
C ARG A 84 3.11 7.44 4.73
N PHE A 85 3.85 6.35 4.86
CA PHE A 85 4.76 6.14 5.99
C PHE A 85 5.89 7.17 5.98
N ASN A 86 6.56 7.33 4.85
CA ASN A 86 7.66 8.28 4.71
C ASN A 86 7.16 9.72 4.91
N ALA A 87 6.03 10.12 4.31
CA ALA A 87 5.47 11.46 4.49
C ALA A 87 5.18 11.79 5.98
N ALA A 88 4.72 10.81 6.75
CA ALA A 88 4.53 11.00 8.19
C ALA A 88 5.86 11.16 8.94
N CYS A 89 6.88 10.37 8.60
CA CYS A 89 8.22 10.49 9.21
C CYS A 89 8.92 11.79 8.79
N ASP A 90 8.86 12.17 7.52
CA ASP A 90 9.51 13.37 6.98
C ASP A 90 8.93 14.67 7.54
N ALA A 91 7.66 14.63 7.99
CA ALA A 91 7.03 15.75 8.69
C ALA A 91 7.56 15.96 10.12
N HIS A 92 8.33 15.01 10.67
CA HIS A 92 8.87 15.04 12.03
C HIS A 92 10.38 14.70 12.03
N PRO A 93 11.24 15.52 11.40
CA PRO A 93 12.67 15.23 11.28
C PRO A 93 13.35 15.19 12.64
N GLY A 94 14.09 14.11 12.91
CA GLY A 94 14.79 13.89 14.19
C GLY A 94 13.89 13.41 15.34
N ASP A 95 12.58 13.21 15.12
CA ASP A 95 11.65 12.67 16.10
C ASP A 95 10.93 11.43 15.55
N PRO A 96 11.56 10.25 15.61
CA PRO A 96 10.98 9.01 15.10
C PRO A 96 9.69 8.59 15.82
N GLN A 97 9.53 8.94 17.10
CA GLN A 97 8.29 8.66 17.85
C GLN A 97 7.13 9.49 17.30
N ALA A 98 7.31 10.81 17.11
CA ALA A 98 6.29 11.67 16.54
C ALA A 98 5.92 11.26 15.09
N GLY A 99 6.90 10.91 14.27
CA GLY A 99 6.68 10.41 12.91
C GLY A 99 5.85 9.12 12.88
N LEU A 100 6.19 8.15 13.73
CA LEU A 100 5.41 6.90 13.86
C LEU A 100 4.00 7.18 14.38
N ARG A 101 3.85 8.03 15.40
CA ARG A 101 2.54 8.45 15.92
C ARG A 101 1.68 9.10 14.84
N ALA A 102 2.24 9.97 14.02
CA ALA A 102 1.52 10.62 12.91
C ALA A 102 1.03 9.57 11.89
N TYR A 103 1.87 8.61 11.53
CA TYR A 103 1.47 7.50 10.65
C TYR A 103 0.33 6.67 11.25
N LEU A 104 0.43 6.30 12.52
CA LEU A 104 -0.57 5.48 13.22
C LEU A 104 -1.90 6.23 13.42
N SER A 105 -1.84 7.53 13.72
CA SER A 105 -3.04 8.39 13.77
C SER A 105 -3.74 8.44 12.40
N GLY A 106 -2.97 8.59 11.32
CA GLY A 106 -3.49 8.47 9.96
C GLY A 106 -4.08 7.09 9.65
N LEU A 107 -3.50 6.02 10.20
CA LEU A 107 -4.07 4.66 10.10
C LEU A 107 -5.42 4.58 10.82
N SER A 108 -5.55 5.09 12.04
CA SER A 108 -6.81 5.12 12.79
C SER A 108 -7.93 5.80 12.01
N VAL A 109 -7.64 6.92 11.36
CA VAL A 109 -8.61 7.64 10.51
C VAL A 109 -9.04 6.80 9.30
N ARG A 110 -8.10 6.15 8.63
CA ARG A 110 -8.42 5.30 7.47
C ARG A 110 -9.19 4.04 7.87
N ALA A 111 -8.89 3.48 9.04
CA ALA A 111 -9.45 2.23 9.54
C ALA A 111 -10.97 2.24 9.72
N VAL A 112 -11.57 3.43 9.85
CA VAL A 112 -13.02 3.59 10.00
C VAL A 112 -13.73 4.00 8.70
N GLN A 113 -12.99 4.17 7.61
CA GLN A 113 -13.58 4.54 6.32
C GLN A 113 -14.37 3.37 5.72
N ASN A 114 -15.47 3.69 5.07
CA ASN A 114 -16.26 2.70 4.37
C ASN A 114 -15.42 1.99 3.28
N GLY A 115 -15.50 0.66 3.24
CA GLY A 115 -14.72 -0.17 2.31
C GLY A 115 -13.27 -0.40 2.71
N TYR A 116 -12.84 0.03 3.90
CA TYR A 116 -11.50 -0.29 4.40
C TYR A 116 -11.37 -1.80 4.70
N ARG A 117 -10.37 -2.43 4.09
CA ARG A 117 -10.12 -3.88 4.17
C ARG A 117 -8.77 -4.22 4.81
N GLY A 118 -8.28 -3.34 5.70
CA GLY A 118 -6.97 -3.52 6.32
C GLY A 118 -5.81 -3.36 5.33
N CYS A 119 -4.78 -4.17 5.51
CA CYS A 119 -3.60 -4.18 4.65
C CYS A 119 -3.74 -5.20 3.51
N GLY A 120 -3.71 -4.74 2.26
CA GLY A 120 -3.77 -5.62 1.10
C GLY A 120 -2.65 -6.66 1.03
N LEU A 121 -1.45 -6.31 1.55
CA LEU A 121 -0.30 -7.22 1.62
C LEU A 121 -0.50 -8.32 2.69
N THR A 122 -1.04 -7.96 3.86
CA THR A 122 -1.40 -8.96 4.89
C THR A 122 -2.49 -9.89 4.38
N ASN A 123 -3.53 -9.36 3.73
CA ASN A 123 -4.59 -10.16 3.13
C ASN A 123 -4.04 -11.14 2.09
N ALA A 124 -3.17 -10.67 1.19
CA ALA A 124 -2.53 -11.52 0.18
C ALA A 124 -1.68 -12.64 0.80
N ALA A 125 -0.95 -12.37 1.89
CA ALA A 125 -0.15 -13.39 2.59
C ALA A 125 -1.02 -14.50 3.22
N VAL A 126 -2.25 -14.14 3.65
CA VAL A 126 -3.23 -15.10 4.18
C VAL A 126 -3.88 -15.90 3.05
N GLU A 127 -4.21 -15.25 1.93
CA GLU A 127 -4.82 -15.91 0.77
C GLU A 127 -3.87 -16.92 0.09
N TYR A 128 -2.55 -16.66 0.09
CA TYR A 128 -1.55 -17.48 -0.58
C TYR A 128 -0.51 -18.01 0.41
N PRO A 129 -0.71 -19.21 0.97
CA PRO A 129 0.23 -19.83 1.93
C PRO A 129 1.53 -20.30 1.27
N GLU A 130 1.55 -20.50 -0.05
CA GLU A 130 2.69 -21.00 -0.81
C GLU A 130 3.81 -19.95 -0.88
N ALA A 131 5.00 -20.25 -0.32
CA ALA A 131 6.11 -19.31 -0.17
C ALA A 131 6.60 -18.70 -1.50
N GLY A 132 6.54 -19.47 -2.60
CA GLY A 132 6.96 -19.02 -3.93
C GLY A 132 5.89 -18.29 -4.75
N HIS A 133 4.66 -18.12 -4.22
CA HIS A 133 3.61 -17.43 -4.95
C HIS A 133 3.94 -15.94 -5.12
N PRO A 134 3.84 -15.35 -6.34
CA PRO A 134 4.26 -13.96 -6.60
C PRO A 134 3.63 -12.92 -5.66
N ALA A 135 2.34 -13.06 -5.35
CA ALA A 135 1.67 -12.17 -4.41
C ALA A 135 2.23 -12.29 -2.97
N ARG A 136 2.55 -13.53 -2.53
CA ARG A 136 3.14 -13.75 -1.21
C ARG A 136 4.55 -13.20 -1.11
N VAL A 137 5.36 -13.34 -2.15
CA VAL A 137 6.72 -12.81 -2.19
C VAL A 137 6.70 -11.31 -1.93
N VAL A 138 5.89 -10.52 -2.65
CA VAL A 138 5.75 -9.07 -2.43
C VAL A 138 5.30 -8.76 -1.00
N ALA A 139 4.34 -9.52 -0.47
CA ALA A 139 3.85 -9.32 0.89
C ALA A 139 4.93 -9.57 1.94
N VAL A 140 5.73 -10.62 1.79
CA VAL A 140 6.82 -10.95 2.71
C VAL A 140 7.93 -9.90 2.66
N GLU A 141 8.35 -9.48 1.46
CA GLU A 141 9.37 -8.43 1.27
C GLU A 141 8.96 -7.15 2.00
N HIS A 142 7.72 -6.71 1.84
CA HIS A 142 7.17 -5.58 2.57
C HIS A 142 7.25 -5.74 4.10
N LYS A 143 6.82 -6.91 4.63
CA LYS A 143 6.80 -7.12 6.09
C LYS A 143 8.20 -7.18 6.69
N VAL A 144 9.15 -7.77 5.98
CA VAL A 144 10.56 -7.78 6.37
C VAL A 144 11.10 -6.36 6.42
N GLU A 145 10.83 -5.54 5.42
CA GLU A 145 11.28 -4.14 5.39
C GLU A 145 10.58 -3.29 6.47
N LEU A 146 9.28 -3.47 6.69
CA LEU A 146 8.57 -2.75 7.76
C LEU A 146 9.14 -3.09 9.14
N ARG A 147 9.38 -4.39 9.43
CA ARG A 147 10.03 -4.84 10.66
C ARG A 147 11.40 -4.20 10.85
N ARG A 148 12.21 -4.19 9.79
CA ARG A 148 13.55 -3.57 9.81
C ARG A 148 13.48 -2.07 10.11
N ARG A 149 12.57 -1.34 9.49
CA ARG A 149 12.41 0.11 9.72
C ARG A 149 11.90 0.42 11.12
N LEU A 150 10.95 -0.34 11.64
CA LEU A 150 10.46 -0.15 13.01
C LEU A 150 11.57 -0.41 14.04
N ALA A 151 12.43 -1.41 13.83
CA ALA A 151 13.59 -1.65 14.68
C ALA A 151 14.63 -0.50 14.58
N ALA A 152 14.86 0.04 13.39
CA ALA A 152 15.75 1.20 13.21
C ALA A 152 15.20 2.44 13.95
N MET A 153 13.92 2.74 13.80
CA MET A 153 13.27 3.84 14.55
C MET A 153 13.36 3.63 16.07
N ALA A 154 13.17 2.39 16.54
CA ALA A 154 13.32 2.05 17.95
C ALA A 154 14.75 2.29 18.46
N ALA A 155 15.77 2.01 17.64
CA ALA A 155 17.16 2.31 17.96
C ALA A 155 17.42 3.82 18.04
N GLU A 156 16.87 4.60 17.11
CA GLU A 156 16.94 6.07 17.11
C GLU A 156 16.25 6.68 18.34
N MET A 157 15.16 6.06 18.83
CA MET A 157 14.50 6.44 20.08
C MET A 157 15.33 6.10 21.34
N GLY A 158 16.42 5.33 21.22
CA GLY A 158 17.27 4.90 22.33
C GLY A 158 16.73 3.66 23.05
N ALA A 159 15.92 2.81 22.42
CA ALA A 159 15.43 1.59 23.05
C ALA A 159 16.57 0.63 23.41
N PRO A 160 16.58 0.04 24.63
CA PRO A 160 17.60 -0.94 25.04
C PRO A 160 17.59 -2.22 24.18
N ASP A 161 16.41 -2.59 23.68
CA ASP A 161 16.22 -3.72 22.76
C ASP A 161 15.35 -3.25 21.57
N PRO A 162 16.00 -2.65 20.54
CA PRO A 162 15.28 -2.11 19.38
C PRO A 162 14.52 -3.17 18.58
N ALA A 163 15.04 -4.39 18.52
CA ALA A 163 14.38 -5.48 17.77
C ALA A 163 13.06 -5.87 18.46
N LYS A 164 13.07 -6.01 19.77
CA LYS A 164 11.88 -6.35 20.56
C LYS A 164 10.82 -5.26 20.48
N LEU A 165 11.21 -3.99 20.59
CA LEU A 165 10.28 -2.87 20.43
C LEU A 165 9.72 -2.83 19.00
N GLY A 166 10.57 -2.99 17.98
CA GLY A 166 10.14 -3.03 16.58
C GLY A 166 9.14 -4.15 16.30
N ASP A 167 9.37 -5.35 16.84
CA ASP A 167 8.43 -6.48 16.72
C ASP A 167 7.09 -6.19 17.42
N GLY A 168 7.12 -5.58 18.60
CA GLY A 168 5.90 -5.16 19.31
C GLY A 168 5.08 -4.12 18.52
N LEU A 169 5.75 -3.12 17.95
CA LEU A 169 5.11 -2.11 17.10
C LEU A 169 4.52 -2.74 15.83
N LEU A 170 5.21 -3.70 15.21
CA LEU A 170 4.68 -4.43 14.06
C LEU A 170 3.42 -5.20 14.42
N LEU A 171 3.40 -5.90 15.56
CA LEU A 171 2.22 -6.63 16.03
C LEU A 171 1.03 -5.70 16.30
N LEU A 172 1.25 -4.50 16.83
CA LEU A 172 0.19 -3.50 17.01
C LEU A 172 -0.38 -3.03 15.66
N ILE A 173 0.48 -2.77 14.68
CA ILE A 173 0.07 -2.37 13.33
C ILE A 173 -0.75 -3.48 12.65
N GLU A 174 -0.28 -4.73 12.70
CA GLU A 174 -1.01 -5.88 12.14
C GLU A 174 -2.35 -6.10 12.87
N GLY A 175 -2.37 -5.97 14.18
CA GLY A 175 -3.60 -6.01 14.97
C GLY A 175 -4.59 -4.92 14.57
N ALA A 176 -4.12 -3.70 14.30
CA ALA A 176 -4.97 -2.61 13.84
C ALA A 176 -5.56 -2.89 12.45
N PHE A 177 -4.80 -3.47 11.52
CA PHE A 177 -5.30 -3.86 10.19
C PHE A 177 -6.41 -4.90 10.25
N VAL A 178 -6.29 -5.89 11.13
CA VAL A 178 -7.29 -6.96 11.26
C VAL A 178 -8.50 -6.47 12.06
N SER A 179 -8.27 -5.83 13.21
CA SER A 179 -9.36 -5.39 14.08
C SER A 179 -10.27 -4.35 13.42
N SER A 180 -9.74 -3.49 12.56
CA SER A 180 -10.55 -2.52 11.81
C SER A 180 -11.61 -3.15 10.91
N GLN A 181 -11.35 -4.35 10.39
CA GLN A 181 -12.31 -5.09 9.56
C GLN A 181 -13.45 -5.69 10.37
N LEU A 182 -13.25 -5.84 11.67
CA LEU A 182 -14.20 -6.51 12.58
C LEU A 182 -15.06 -5.51 13.37
N PHE A 183 -14.47 -4.39 13.78
CA PHE A 183 -15.10 -3.49 14.76
C PHE A 183 -15.51 -2.13 14.20
N GLY A 184 -14.91 -1.66 13.08
CA GLY A 184 -15.24 -0.36 12.52
C GLY A 184 -14.95 0.82 13.45
N GLU A 185 -15.82 1.83 13.43
CA GLU A 185 -15.70 3.04 14.27
C GLU A 185 -15.78 2.69 15.77
N GLY A 186 -14.90 3.31 16.56
CA GLY A 186 -14.77 3.03 17.99
C GLY A 186 -14.06 1.72 18.35
N GLY A 187 -13.65 0.92 17.36
CA GLY A 187 -12.91 -0.30 17.56
C GLY A 187 -11.45 -0.09 17.97
N PRO A 188 -10.71 -1.19 18.27
CA PRO A 188 -9.33 -1.12 18.78
C PRO A 188 -8.36 -0.34 17.87
N ALA A 189 -8.57 -0.34 16.55
CA ALA A 189 -7.73 0.40 15.61
C ALA A 189 -7.70 1.92 15.88
N ALA A 190 -8.74 2.49 16.50
CA ALA A 190 -8.78 3.88 16.91
C ALA A 190 -7.73 4.23 18.00
N ARG A 191 -7.24 3.24 18.71
CA ARG A 191 -6.28 3.39 19.81
C ARG A 191 -4.84 3.01 19.45
N VAL A 192 -4.56 2.65 18.20
CA VAL A 192 -3.25 2.10 17.83
C VAL A 192 -2.09 3.06 18.11
N ALA A 193 -2.29 4.37 17.92
CA ALA A 193 -1.28 5.39 18.21
C ALA A 193 -0.97 5.49 19.71
N ASP A 194 -2.02 5.54 20.55
CA ASP A 194 -1.87 5.61 22.01
C ASP A 194 -1.21 4.33 22.56
N MET A 195 -1.57 3.16 22.03
CA MET A 195 -0.96 1.90 22.43
C MET A 195 0.51 1.81 22.01
N ALA A 196 0.87 2.36 20.88
CA ALA A 196 2.26 2.44 20.45
C ALA A 196 3.08 3.34 21.38
N ASP A 197 2.56 4.50 21.78
CA ASP A 197 3.24 5.37 22.75
C ASP A 197 3.45 4.65 24.08
N LEU A 198 2.43 4.00 24.63
CA LEU A 198 2.55 3.21 25.87
C LEU A 198 3.62 2.12 25.75
N LEU A 199 3.70 1.43 24.61
CA LEU A 199 4.70 0.41 24.37
C LEU A 199 6.11 1.00 24.28
N ILE A 200 6.26 2.12 23.58
CA ILE A 200 7.53 2.86 23.47
C ILE A 200 8.00 3.32 24.84
N ASP A 201 7.13 4.02 25.60
CA ASP A 201 7.46 4.56 26.91
C ASP A 201 7.87 3.46 27.90
N ALA A 202 7.16 2.33 27.89
CA ALA A 202 7.51 1.17 28.71
C ALA A 202 8.90 0.60 28.38
N HIS A 203 9.28 0.57 27.08
CA HIS A 203 10.61 0.10 26.66
C HIS A 203 11.73 1.10 26.95
N LEU A 204 11.42 2.40 26.93
CA LEU A 204 12.38 3.47 27.24
C LEU A 204 12.48 3.79 28.74
N GLY A 205 11.72 3.09 29.60
CA GLY A 205 11.67 3.34 31.04
C GLY A 205 11.07 4.71 31.40
N ARG A 206 10.28 5.30 30.50
CA ARG A 206 9.52 6.53 30.76
C ARG A 206 8.22 6.18 31.49
N ARG A 207 7.94 6.89 32.56
CA ARG A 207 6.71 6.72 33.39
C ARG A 207 5.78 7.90 33.18
#